data_bcd40c75434b5ee368aac00d504b872c
#
_entry.id   bcd40c75434b5ee368aac00d504b872c
#
_cell.length_a   1.000
_cell.length_b   1.000
_cell.length_c   1.000
_cell.angle_alpha   90.00
_cell.angle_beta   90.00
_cell.angle_gamma   90.00
#
_symmetry.space_group_name_H-M   'P 1'
#
loop_
_entity.id
_entity.type
_entity.pdbx_description
1 polymer ?
#
loop_
_entity_poly.entity_id
_entity_poly.type
_entity_poly.pdbx_seq_one_letter_code
_entity_poly.pdbx_strand_id
1 'polypeptide(L)'
;NTGVSVENTAQELIATINIPYGTTATDVSIWGSNTTKTVEVYEMNIAANGKGSTVGTGTTNGSAISIGTVDSTTVNYLMIKISVSSTNHRIWGGVVTLTQN
;
A
#
# COMPACT_ATOMS: atom_id res chain seq x y z
N ASN A 1 -8.45 -4.57 19.41
CA ASN A 1 -8.67 -4.68 17.98
C ASN A 1 -7.40 -5.16 17.26
N THR A 2 -7.55 -6.09 16.37
CA THR A 2 -6.44 -6.76 15.74
C THR A 2 -6.29 -6.41 14.27
N GLY A 3 -6.83 -5.30 13.82
CA GLY A 3 -6.64 -4.84 12.45
C GLY A 3 -7.91 -4.39 11.77
N VAL A 4 -7.81 -4.22 10.47
CA VAL A 4 -8.89 -3.75 9.62
C VAL A 4 -9.46 -4.93 8.85
N SER A 5 -10.78 -4.99 8.74
CA SER A 5 -11.46 -6.03 7.96
C SER A 5 -12.54 -5.40 7.09
N VAL A 6 -13.01 -6.17 6.10
CA VAL A 6 -14.09 -5.73 5.24
C VAL A 6 -15.42 -6.27 5.76
N GLU A 7 -16.50 -5.57 5.44
CA GLU A 7 -17.84 -5.99 5.85
C GLU A 7 -18.49 -6.94 4.85
N ASN A 8 -18.06 -6.90 3.60
CA ASN A 8 -18.57 -7.77 2.54
C ASN A 8 -17.43 -8.51 1.86
N THR A 9 -17.76 -9.63 1.22
CA THR A 9 -16.79 -10.36 0.42
C THR A 9 -16.42 -9.58 -0.86
N ALA A 10 -15.25 -9.89 -1.42
CA ALA A 10 -14.78 -9.32 -2.69
C ALA A 10 -14.61 -7.80 -2.64
N GLN A 11 -14.27 -7.27 -1.49
CA GLN A 11 -14.00 -5.84 -1.33
C GLN A 11 -12.51 -5.54 -1.34
N GLU A 12 -12.21 -4.27 -1.50
CA GLU A 12 -10.84 -3.77 -1.46
C GLU A 12 -10.67 -2.85 -0.27
N LEU A 13 -9.53 -2.96 0.38
CA LEU A 13 -9.10 -2.01 1.39
C LEU A 13 -8.09 -1.07 0.76
N ILE A 14 -8.26 0.22 1.00
CA ILE A 14 -7.42 1.25 0.40
C ILE A 14 -6.84 2.10 1.51
N ALA A 15 -5.53 2.32 1.43
CA ALA A 15 -4.82 3.23 2.32
C ALA A 15 -4.00 4.20 1.48
N THR A 16 -3.91 5.44 1.92
CA THR A 16 -3.06 6.44 1.28
C THR A 16 -1.97 6.86 2.25
N ILE A 17 -0.78 7.08 1.73
CA ILE A 17 0.41 7.39 2.53
C ILE A 17 1.14 8.54 1.86
N ASN A 18 1.39 9.59 2.64
CA ASN A 18 2.23 10.69 2.17
C ASN A 18 3.70 10.29 2.28
N ILE A 19 4.47 10.66 1.25
CA ILE A 19 5.92 10.48 1.27
C ILE A 19 6.50 11.77 1.83
N PRO A 20 7.15 11.73 3.01
CA PRO A 20 7.70 12.95 3.61
C PRO A 20 8.71 13.61 2.69
N TYR A 21 8.70 14.94 2.67
CA TYR A 21 9.60 15.72 1.83
C TYR A 21 11.06 15.34 2.11
N GLY A 22 11.82 15.17 1.06
CA GLY A 22 13.23 14.80 1.17
C GLY A 22 13.47 13.30 1.39
N THR A 23 12.44 12.46 1.26
CA THR A 23 12.59 11.01 1.39
C THR A 23 12.22 10.30 0.10
N THR A 24 12.66 9.05 0.01
CA THR A 24 12.34 8.15 -1.09
C THR A 24 11.75 6.87 -0.51
N ALA A 25 10.60 6.45 -1.02
CA ALA A 25 9.98 5.18 -0.63
C ALA A 25 10.54 4.06 -1.51
N THR A 26 10.95 2.96 -0.90
CA THR A 26 11.59 1.86 -1.62
C THR A 26 10.87 0.53 -1.49
N ASP A 27 10.15 0.31 -0.40
CA ASP A 27 9.48 -0.96 -0.14
C ASP A 27 8.22 -0.74 0.68
N VAL A 28 7.26 -1.65 0.51
CA VAL A 28 6.05 -1.71 1.32
C VAL A 28 5.87 -3.13 1.81
N SER A 29 5.51 -3.30 3.08
CA SER A 29 5.19 -4.59 3.65
C SER A 29 3.82 -4.52 4.30
N ILE A 30 2.98 -5.53 4.06
CA ILE A 30 1.63 -5.59 4.62
C ILE A 30 1.46 -6.95 5.30
N TRP A 31 0.95 -6.95 6.52
CA TRP A 31 0.67 -8.16 7.29
C TRP A 31 -0.83 -8.32 7.46
N GLY A 32 -1.32 -9.51 7.17
CA GLY A 32 -2.73 -9.84 7.34
C GLY A 32 -2.94 -11.26 7.85
N SER A 33 -4.18 -11.56 8.24
CA SER A 33 -4.55 -12.89 8.73
C SER A 33 -4.47 -13.95 7.63
N ASN A 34 -4.63 -13.54 6.38
CA ASN A 34 -4.40 -14.39 5.22
C ASN A 34 -3.20 -13.83 4.47
N THR A 35 -2.20 -14.66 4.21
CA THR A 35 -0.92 -14.22 3.66
C THR A 35 -0.88 -14.23 2.13
N THR A 36 -1.99 -14.58 1.47
CA THR A 36 -2.03 -14.75 0.01
C THR A 36 -2.83 -13.67 -0.71
N LYS A 37 -3.32 -12.65 0.01
CA LYS A 37 -4.13 -11.61 -0.62
C LYS A 37 -3.25 -10.63 -1.36
N THR A 38 -3.73 -10.20 -2.52
CA THR A 38 -2.96 -9.33 -3.41
C THR A 38 -2.87 -7.92 -2.85
N VAL A 39 -1.65 -7.40 -2.85
CA VAL A 39 -1.36 -6.00 -2.51
C VAL A 39 -0.84 -5.33 -3.75
N GLU A 40 -1.44 -4.21 -4.12
CA GLU A 40 -0.97 -3.37 -5.23
C GLU A 40 -0.60 -2.00 -4.66
N VAL A 41 0.57 -1.50 -5.03
CA VAL A 41 1.04 -0.20 -4.59
C VAL A 41 1.11 0.71 -5.82
N TYR A 42 0.52 1.89 -5.68
CA TYR A 42 0.46 2.88 -6.75
C TYR A 42 1.14 4.16 -6.31
N GLU A 43 1.86 4.78 -7.23
CA GLU A 43 2.23 6.18 -7.08
C GLU A 43 1.13 7.02 -7.70
N MET A 44 0.52 7.88 -6.90
CA MET A 44 -0.61 8.70 -7.31
C MET A 44 -0.17 10.15 -7.39
N ASN A 45 -0.88 10.93 -8.20
CA ASN A 45 -0.57 12.34 -8.40
C ASN A 45 -1.84 13.16 -8.25
N ILE A 46 -1.91 14.02 -7.23
CA ILE A 46 -3.10 14.83 -6.97
C ILE A 46 -3.35 15.88 -8.04
N ALA A 47 -2.31 16.28 -8.78
CA ALA A 47 -2.44 17.28 -9.85
C ALA A 47 -2.90 16.66 -11.17
N ALA A 48 -3.00 15.34 -11.26
CA ALA A 48 -3.38 14.63 -12.49
C ALA A 48 -4.69 13.89 -12.33
N ASN A 49 -5.63 14.47 -11.60
CA ASN A 49 -6.96 13.89 -11.37
C ASN A 49 -6.91 12.51 -10.72
N GLY A 50 -5.95 12.29 -9.84
CA GLY A 50 -5.80 11.01 -9.15
C GLY A 50 -5.28 9.89 -10.02
N LYS A 51 -4.80 10.17 -11.21
CA LYS A 51 -4.18 9.15 -12.03
C LYS A 51 -2.85 8.71 -11.42
N GLY A 52 -2.60 7.40 -11.45
CA GLY A 52 -1.39 6.85 -10.90
C GLY A 52 -0.88 5.70 -11.72
N SER A 53 0.28 5.22 -11.33
CA SER A 53 0.91 4.06 -11.94
C SER A 53 1.23 3.03 -10.88
N THR A 54 1.09 1.75 -11.22
CA THR A 54 1.45 0.66 -10.34
C THR A 54 2.98 0.63 -10.20
N VAL A 55 3.47 0.68 -8.97
CA VAL A 55 4.91 0.65 -8.70
C VAL A 55 5.36 -0.66 -8.06
N GLY A 56 4.42 -1.46 -7.55
CA GLY A 56 4.76 -2.77 -7.02
C GLY A 56 3.52 -3.60 -6.72
N THR A 57 3.70 -4.91 -6.68
CA THR A 57 2.66 -5.87 -6.30
C THR A 57 3.27 -6.96 -5.43
N GLY A 58 2.46 -7.50 -4.55
CA GLY A 58 2.87 -8.58 -3.67
C GLY A 58 1.69 -9.15 -2.93
N THR A 59 1.95 -9.70 -1.76
CA THR A 59 0.90 -10.31 -0.94
C THR A 59 0.98 -9.84 0.51
N THR A 60 -0.03 -10.21 1.28
CA THR A 60 -0.17 -9.81 2.69
C THR A 60 0.65 -10.69 3.63
N ASN A 61 1.79 -11.21 3.18
CA ASN A 61 2.64 -12.10 3.97
C ASN A 61 3.75 -11.38 4.74
N GLY A 62 3.80 -10.06 4.68
CA GLY A 62 4.82 -9.28 5.37
C GLY A 62 6.15 -9.15 4.65
N SER A 63 6.33 -9.84 3.54
CA SER A 63 7.56 -9.69 2.75
C SER A 63 7.61 -8.33 2.07
N ALA A 64 8.80 -7.78 1.95
CA ALA A 64 8.99 -6.48 1.33
C ALA A 64 8.57 -6.52 -0.15
N ILE A 65 7.68 -5.61 -0.53
CA ILE A 65 7.27 -5.42 -1.91
C ILE A 65 8.12 -4.28 -2.44
N SER A 66 9.00 -4.58 -3.38
CA SER A 66 9.85 -3.54 -3.98
C SER A 66 8.99 -2.62 -4.85
N ILE A 67 9.11 -1.33 -4.63
CA ILE A 67 8.43 -0.33 -5.45
C ILE A 67 9.42 0.53 -6.22
N GLY A 68 10.67 0.08 -6.32
CA GLY A 68 11.74 0.85 -6.94
C GLY A 68 12.14 2.02 -6.05
N THR A 69 12.17 3.19 -6.61
CA THR A 69 12.45 4.42 -5.88
C THR A 69 11.36 5.43 -6.21
N VAL A 70 10.52 5.74 -5.22
CA VAL A 70 9.48 6.74 -5.37
C VAL A 70 9.87 7.96 -4.54
N ASP A 71 10.41 8.96 -5.22
CA ASP A 71 10.85 10.18 -4.57
C ASP A 71 9.67 11.05 -4.19
N SER A 72 9.78 11.74 -3.06
CA SER A 72 8.75 12.68 -2.66
C SER A 72 8.72 13.88 -3.62
N THR A 73 7.51 14.31 -3.94
CA THR A 73 7.26 15.56 -4.67
C THR A 73 6.19 16.35 -3.94
N THR A 74 5.81 17.49 -4.47
CA THR A 74 4.75 18.29 -3.85
C THR A 74 3.36 17.76 -4.17
N VAL A 75 3.23 16.77 -5.06
CA VAL A 75 1.94 16.33 -5.57
C VAL A 75 1.72 14.82 -5.53
N ASN A 76 2.75 14.03 -5.24
CA ASN A 76 2.59 12.57 -5.25
C ASN A 76 2.33 12.01 -3.86
N TYR A 77 1.73 10.83 -3.85
CA TYR A 77 1.53 10.04 -2.65
C TYR A 77 1.42 8.56 -3.06
N LEU A 78 1.50 7.67 -2.10
CA LEU A 78 1.31 6.25 -2.34
C LEU A 78 -0.12 5.86 -2.00
N MET A 79 -0.70 5.01 -2.83
CA MET A 79 -1.96 4.35 -2.52
C MET A 79 -1.73 2.85 -2.50
N ILE A 80 -2.18 2.22 -1.44
CA ILE A 80 -2.07 0.77 -1.27
C ILE A 80 -3.47 0.19 -1.37
N LYS A 81 -3.64 -0.75 -2.29
CA LYS A 81 -4.90 -1.44 -2.50
C LYS A 81 -4.72 -2.91 -2.16
N ILE A 82 -5.55 -3.42 -1.29
CA ILE A 82 -5.49 -4.81 -0.84
C ILE A 82 -6.82 -5.46 -1.21
N SER A 83 -6.76 -6.49 -2.05
CA SER A 83 -7.94 -7.22 -2.47
C SER A 83 -8.20 -8.34 -1.48
N VAL A 84 -9.37 -8.29 -0.82
CA VAL A 84 -9.78 -9.30 0.14
C VAL A 84 -11.08 -9.94 -0.34
N SER A 85 -11.30 -11.18 0.02
CA SER A 85 -12.43 -11.97 -0.49
C SER A 85 -13.29 -12.56 0.61
N SER A 86 -13.08 -12.17 1.86
CA SER A 86 -13.84 -12.68 2.99
C SER A 86 -13.85 -11.65 4.11
N THR A 87 -14.98 -11.57 4.82
CA THR A 87 -15.10 -10.71 6.00
C THR A 87 -14.20 -11.18 7.14
N ASN A 88 -13.68 -12.41 7.07
CA ASN A 88 -12.76 -12.95 8.07
C ASN A 88 -11.30 -12.55 7.82
N HIS A 89 -11.01 -11.98 6.67
CA HIS A 89 -9.66 -11.51 6.38
C HIS A 89 -9.42 -10.17 7.06
N ARG A 90 -8.31 -10.06 7.77
CA ARG A 90 -7.94 -8.83 8.48
C ARG A 90 -6.57 -8.38 8.05
N ILE A 91 -6.40 -7.08 7.98
CA ILE A 91 -5.10 -6.47 7.77
C ILE A 91 -4.64 -5.91 9.11
N TRP A 92 -3.52 -6.42 9.61
CA TRP A 92 -3.01 -6.04 10.92
C TRP A 92 -2.16 -4.78 10.87
N GLY A 93 -1.55 -4.50 9.75
CA GLY A 93 -0.75 -3.31 9.60
C GLY A 93 0.20 -3.40 8.44
N GLY A 94 0.96 -2.33 8.25
CA GLY A 94 1.94 -2.26 7.19
C GLY A 94 3.07 -1.30 7.53
N VAL A 95 4.14 -1.40 6.77
CA VAL A 95 5.32 -0.55 6.91
C VAL A 95 5.75 -0.09 5.52
N VAL A 96 6.06 1.19 5.41
CA VAL A 96 6.69 1.76 4.22
C VAL A 96 8.14 2.08 4.60
N THR A 97 9.07 1.56 3.83
CA THR A 97 10.49 1.84 4.05
C THR A 97 10.86 3.12 3.32
N LEU A 98 11.40 4.06 4.05
CA LEU A 98 11.82 5.35 3.53
C LEU A 98 13.32 5.51 3.71
N THR A 99 13.97 6.10 2.70
CA THR A 99 15.35 6.52 2.81
C THR A 99 15.42 8.03 2.67
N GLN A 100 16.33 8.64 3.42
CA GLN A 100 16.52 10.08 3.35
C GLN A 100 17.39 10.42 2.15
N ASN A 101 16.95 11.41 1.40
CA ASN A 101 17.67 11.89 0.23
C ASN A 101 18.90 12.73 0.60
#